data_61c9375d39b54997e19a83b5bbe08c30
#
_entry.id   61c9375d39b54997e19a83b5bbe08c30
#
_cell.length_a   1.000
_cell.length_b   1.000
_cell.length_c   1.000
_cell.angle_alpha   90.00
_cell.angle_beta   90.00
_cell.angle_gamma   90.00
#
_symmetry.space_group_name_H-M   'P 1'
#
loop_
_entity.id
_entity.type
_entity.pdbx_description
1 polymer ?
#
loop_
_entity_poly.entity_id
_entity_poly.type
_entity_poly.pdbx_seq_one_letter_code
_entity_poly.pdbx_strand_id
1 'polypeptide(L)'
;MAALLHSVRLVLARRVALSLILLAAALSACKRKPSIPPDVIARVNERMVTLADFKRYLDRNAGTELAQLTPEVASALADQFIEEIIVSEYAALHGVEVPADKIAAAVRTEAGVTVIEKRDEMRRERLIADLSGQIPDPSPAVVQEYYDQHQAEFRSSEEVRVRQILVNDETLANDIVKKLKSGTPFGDLSAEYSRAPNAKRGGEIGFVSRGDLPKMFEEEIFRLQAGQISGVLRTDTSFHIFQVDERRAAGMLDLQSAAPIILTRLREEAIRERLNEIKARSRREMNLAILTRRLPFRYSGGLPKAEDE
;
A
#
# COMPACT_ATOMS: atom_id res chain seq x y z
N MET A 1 50.26 -67.82 34.84
CA MET A 1 50.04 -66.34 34.87
C MET A 1 49.93 -65.69 33.51
N ALA A 2 50.65 -66.20 32.49
CA ALA A 2 50.62 -65.61 31.10
C ALA A 2 49.26 -65.74 30.35
N ALA A 3 48.55 -66.90 30.57
CA ALA A 3 47.30 -67.16 29.83
C ALA A 3 46.12 -66.30 30.29
N LEU A 4 46.11 -65.86 31.56
CA LEU A 4 45.04 -64.98 32.09
C LEU A 4 45.16 -63.55 31.57
N LEU A 5 46.37 -63.05 31.33
CA LEU A 5 46.68 -61.74 30.80
C LEU A 5 46.27 -61.60 29.29
N HIS A 6 46.35 -62.75 28.55
CA HIS A 6 45.99 -62.74 27.14
C HIS A 6 44.46 -62.66 26.91
N SER A 7 43.70 -63.38 27.74
CA SER A 7 42.23 -63.37 27.68
C SER A 7 41.64 -62.00 28.07
N VAL A 8 42.18 -61.33 29.08
CA VAL A 8 41.71 -59.99 29.50
C VAL A 8 42.00 -58.91 28.41
N ARG A 9 43.19 -59.01 27.77
CA ARG A 9 43.50 -58.08 26.63
C ARG A 9 42.59 -58.28 25.45
N LEU A 10 42.20 -59.51 25.11
CA LEU A 10 41.29 -59.80 23.99
C LEU A 10 39.85 -59.31 24.25
N VAL A 11 39.38 -59.41 25.48
CA VAL A 11 38.04 -58.93 25.90
C VAL A 11 38.01 -57.39 25.92
N LEU A 12 39.09 -56.76 26.39
CA LEU A 12 39.19 -55.30 26.42
C LEU A 12 39.27 -54.73 24.99
N ALA A 13 40.08 -55.33 24.11
CA ALA A 13 40.20 -54.92 22.70
C ALA A 13 38.83 -55.09 21.94
N ARG A 14 38.10 -56.15 22.18
CA ARG A 14 36.72 -56.34 21.60
C ARG A 14 35.73 -55.32 22.11
N ARG A 15 35.76 -54.95 23.40
CA ARG A 15 34.85 -53.91 23.94
C ARG A 15 35.18 -52.52 23.42
N VAL A 16 36.45 -52.18 23.27
CA VAL A 16 36.88 -50.91 22.70
C VAL A 16 36.56 -50.86 21.19
N ALA A 17 36.73 -51.94 20.43
CA ALA A 17 36.34 -52.01 19.01
C ALA A 17 34.84 -51.90 18.82
N LEU A 18 34.00 -52.56 19.70
CA LEU A 18 32.55 -52.42 19.65
C LEU A 18 32.06 -51.01 19.99
N SER A 19 32.72 -50.35 20.97
CA SER A 19 32.41 -48.96 21.35
C SER A 19 32.78 -47.97 20.26
N LEU A 20 33.88 -48.18 19.55
CA LEU A 20 34.30 -47.37 18.39
C LEU A 20 33.38 -47.57 17.18
N ILE A 21 32.85 -48.78 16.92
CA ILE A 21 31.89 -49.06 15.87
C ILE A 21 30.55 -48.43 16.19
N LEU A 22 30.09 -48.47 17.44
CA LEU A 22 28.87 -47.80 17.87
C LEU A 22 28.98 -46.28 17.81
N LEU A 23 30.14 -45.72 18.13
CA LEU A 23 30.41 -44.29 18.02
C LEU A 23 30.49 -43.84 16.54
N ALA A 24 31.09 -44.65 15.67
CA ALA A 24 31.12 -44.41 14.23
C ALA A 24 29.72 -44.54 13.57
N ALA A 25 28.90 -45.47 14.04
CA ALA A 25 27.49 -45.58 13.60
C ALA A 25 26.62 -44.41 14.06
N ALA A 26 26.88 -43.85 15.26
CA ALA A 26 26.21 -42.66 15.76
C ALA A 26 26.65 -41.38 14.99
N LEU A 27 27.88 -41.32 14.48
CA LEU A 27 28.37 -40.23 13.64
C LEU A 27 27.94 -40.33 12.18
N SER A 28 27.52 -41.53 11.72
CA SER A 28 26.94 -41.80 10.40
C SER A 28 25.42 -41.74 10.39
N ALA A 29 24.77 -41.31 11.47
CA ALA A 29 23.40 -40.88 11.42
C ALA A 29 23.36 -39.71 10.43
N CYS A 30 23.09 -40.03 9.18
CA CYS A 30 22.90 -39.10 8.08
C CYS A 30 22.20 -37.87 8.63
N LYS A 31 22.83 -36.70 8.59
CA LYS A 31 22.15 -35.43 8.63
C LYS A 31 21.23 -35.45 7.39
N ARG A 32 20.08 -36.12 7.47
CA ARG A 32 19.02 -35.86 6.52
C ARG A 32 18.77 -34.38 6.61
N LYS A 33 19.10 -33.65 5.54
CA LYS A 33 18.65 -32.27 5.38
C LYS A 33 17.15 -32.31 5.74
N PRO A 34 16.68 -31.45 6.66
CA PRO A 34 15.26 -31.42 6.99
C PRO A 34 14.49 -31.24 5.68
N SER A 35 13.60 -32.18 5.36
CA SER A 35 12.80 -32.08 4.16
C SER A 35 11.93 -30.84 4.25
N ILE A 36 12.01 -29.95 3.26
CA ILE A 36 11.17 -28.75 3.20
C ILE A 36 9.70 -29.21 3.07
N PRO A 37 8.80 -28.76 3.96
CA PRO A 37 7.37 -29.11 3.88
C PRO A 37 6.78 -28.83 2.49
N PRO A 38 5.83 -29.65 1.99
CA PRO A 38 5.34 -29.55 0.62
C PRO A 38 4.54 -28.28 0.31
N ASP A 39 4.01 -27.62 1.33
CA ASP A 39 3.25 -26.39 1.26
C ASP A 39 4.11 -25.12 1.22
N VAL A 40 5.42 -25.25 1.44
CA VAL A 40 6.38 -24.16 1.35
C VAL A 40 6.63 -23.80 -0.10
N ILE A 41 6.41 -22.54 -0.45
CA ILE A 41 6.57 -21.99 -1.80
C ILE A 41 7.81 -21.11 -1.96
N ALA A 42 8.36 -20.61 -0.85
CA ALA A 42 9.58 -19.80 -0.85
C ALA A 42 10.34 -19.94 0.46
N ARG A 43 11.64 -19.61 0.42
CA ARG A 43 12.50 -19.51 1.58
C ARG A 43 13.21 -18.17 1.59
N VAL A 44 13.24 -17.52 2.74
CA VAL A 44 13.99 -16.29 3.00
C VAL A 44 14.83 -16.51 4.26
N ASN A 45 16.13 -16.77 4.12
CA ASN A 45 16.99 -17.30 5.17
C ASN A 45 16.43 -18.60 5.78
N GLU A 46 16.19 -18.62 7.09
CA GLU A 46 15.58 -19.75 7.80
C GLU A 46 14.05 -19.75 7.74
N ARG A 47 13.47 -18.68 7.24
CA ARG A 47 12.01 -18.54 7.16
C ARG A 47 11.44 -19.31 5.98
N MET A 48 10.52 -20.20 6.27
CA MET A 48 9.73 -20.92 5.28
C MET A 48 8.42 -20.18 5.05
N VAL A 49 8.12 -19.87 3.80
CA VAL A 49 6.92 -19.15 3.37
C VAL A 49 5.98 -20.13 2.68
N THR A 50 4.77 -20.24 3.18
CA THR A 50 3.79 -21.22 2.68
C THR A 50 2.85 -20.63 1.64
N LEU A 51 2.21 -21.51 0.85
CA LEU A 51 1.12 -21.11 -0.05
C LEU A 51 -0.07 -20.50 0.71
N ALA A 52 -0.32 -20.92 1.93
CA ALA A 52 -1.36 -20.37 2.78
C ALA A 52 -1.06 -18.91 3.17
N ASP A 53 0.22 -18.59 3.47
CA ASP A 53 0.64 -17.22 3.75
C ASP A 53 0.40 -16.31 2.54
N PHE A 54 0.75 -16.78 1.35
CA PHE A 54 0.54 -16.02 0.12
C PHE A 54 -0.95 -15.81 -0.20
N LYS A 55 -1.80 -16.82 0.01
CA LYS A 55 -3.25 -16.67 -0.17
C LYS A 55 -3.84 -15.63 0.77
N ARG A 56 -3.45 -15.62 2.06
CA ARG A 56 -3.89 -14.58 3.01
C ARG A 56 -3.42 -13.18 2.60
N TYR A 57 -2.19 -13.10 2.09
CA TYR A 57 -1.67 -11.84 1.56
C TYR A 57 -2.52 -11.32 0.39
N LEU A 58 -2.90 -12.17 -0.55
CA LEU A 58 -3.75 -11.81 -1.69
C LEU A 58 -5.14 -11.34 -1.24
N ASP A 59 -5.76 -12.06 -0.32
CA ASP A 59 -7.08 -11.71 0.22
C ASP A 59 -7.08 -10.30 0.84
N ARG A 60 -6.08 -10.00 1.66
CA ARG A 60 -5.98 -8.71 2.35
C ARG A 60 -5.55 -7.53 1.46
N ASN A 61 -4.61 -7.75 0.55
CA ASN A 61 -3.98 -6.65 -0.17
C ASN A 61 -4.52 -6.47 -1.60
N ALA A 62 -5.09 -7.51 -2.20
CA ALA A 62 -5.63 -7.47 -3.55
C ALA A 62 -7.13 -7.77 -3.62
N GLY A 63 -7.74 -8.23 -2.52
CA GLY A 63 -9.16 -8.58 -2.47
C GLY A 63 -9.55 -9.65 -3.49
N THR A 64 -8.62 -10.57 -3.83
CA THR A 64 -8.79 -11.54 -4.89
C THR A 64 -8.22 -12.90 -4.54
N GLU A 65 -8.77 -13.94 -5.14
CA GLU A 65 -8.27 -15.30 -4.99
C GLU A 65 -7.22 -15.63 -6.05
N LEU A 66 -6.24 -16.44 -5.67
CA LEU A 66 -5.16 -16.86 -6.58
C LEU A 66 -5.66 -17.49 -7.89
N ALA A 67 -6.78 -18.21 -7.84
CA ALA A 67 -7.38 -18.87 -9.01
C ALA A 67 -7.93 -17.89 -10.06
N GLN A 68 -8.13 -16.63 -9.70
CA GLN A 68 -8.64 -15.57 -10.58
C GLN A 68 -7.52 -14.78 -11.27
N LEU A 69 -6.26 -15.03 -10.91
CA LEU A 69 -5.11 -14.29 -11.42
C LEU A 69 -4.46 -15.01 -12.61
N THR A 70 -3.96 -14.21 -13.56
CA THR A 70 -3.05 -14.76 -14.58
C THR A 70 -1.69 -15.10 -13.94
N PRO A 71 -0.91 -16.03 -14.52
CA PRO A 71 0.41 -16.39 -13.99
C PRO A 71 1.36 -15.21 -13.82
N GLU A 72 1.30 -14.23 -14.71
CA GLU A 72 2.12 -13.01 -14.67
C GLU A 72 1.76 -12.14 -13.47
N VAL A 73 0.47 -11.89 -13.25
CA VAL A 73 -0.03 -11.10 -12.12
C VAL A 73 0.25 -11.83 -10.80
N ALA A 74 -0.01 -13.15 -10.75
CA ALA A 74 0.32 -13.97 -9.59
C ALA A 74 1.82 -13.92 -9.25
N SER A 75 2.69 -13.93 -10.27
CA SER A 75 4.14 -13.82 -10.09
C SER A 75 4.57 -12.47 -9.55
N ALA A 76 4.01 -11.38 -10.08
CA ALA A 76 4.31 -10.02 -9.61
C ALA A 76 3.86 -9.82 -8.16
N LEU A 77 2.68 -10.30 -7.78
CA LEU A 77 2.19 -10.25 -6.40
C LEU A 77 2.99 -11.16 -5.46
N ALA A 78 3.47 -12.32 -5.93
CA ALA A 78 4.37 -13.18 -5.17
C ALA A 78 5.72 -12.48 -4.92
N ASP A 79 6.28 -11.83 -5.92
CA ASP A 79 7.51 -11.04 -5.77
C ASP A 79 7.31 -9.92 -4.74
N GLN A 80 6.22 -9.16 -4.83
CA GLN A 80 5.90 -8.11 -3.88
C GLN A 80 5.77 -8.66 -2.45
N PHE A 81 5.03 -9.76 -2.27
CA PHE A 81 4.87 -10.41 -0.98
C PHE A 81 6.21 -10.84 -0.37
N ILE A 82 7.06 -11.49 -1.16
CA ILE A 82 8.39 -11.93 -0.70
C ILE A 82 9.31 -10.74 -0.41
N GLU A 83 9.23 -9.66 -1.19
CA GLU A 83 9.97 -8.43 -0.91
C GLU A 83 9.59 -7.78 0.42
N GLU A 84 8.33 -7.82 0.79
CA GLU A 84 7.89 -7.36 2.12
C GLU A 84 8.50 -8.21 3.24
N ILE A 85 8.58 -9.52 3.04
CA ILE A 85 9.25 -10.43 3.98
C ILE A 85 10.75 -10.11 4.05
N ILE A 86 11.42 -9.90 2.92
CA ILE A 86 12.83 -9.52 2.86
C ILE A 86 13.09 -8.25 3.67
N VAL A 87 12.25 -7.23 3.53
CA VAL A 87 12.38 -5.98 4.28
C VAL A 87 12.18 -6.21 5.79
N SER A 88 11.22 -7.05 6.18
CA SER A 88 11.01 -7.41 7.59
C SER A 88 12.18 -8.20 8.16
N GLU A 89 12.74 -9.16 7.42
CA GLU A 89 13.93 -9.92 7.82
C GLU A 89 15.17 -9.03 7.92
N TYR A 90 15.35 -8.10 6.95
CA TYR A 90 16.39 -7.09 7.04
C TYR A 90 16.27 -6.26 8.32
N ALA A 91 15.07 -5.77 8.63
CA ALA A 91 14.79 -5.01 9.83
C ALA A 91 15.15 -5.80 11.10
N ALA A 92 14.75 -7.08 11.15
CA ALA A 92 15.09 -7.97 12.27
C ALA A 92 16.61 -8.16 12.46
N LEU A 93 17.33 -8.39 11.36
CA LEU A 93 18.79 -8.55 11.37
C LEU A 93 19.54 -7.27 11.79
N HIS A 94 18.90 -6.11 11.64
CA HIS A 94 19.45 -4.81 12.03
C HIS A 94 18.88 -4.27 13.36
N GLY A 95 18.30 -5.16 14.19
CA GLY A 95 17.88 -4.83 15.55
C GLY A 95 16.56 -4.06 15.65
N VAL A 96 15.76 -4.02 14.57
CA VAL A 96 14.42 -3.43 14.63
C VAL A 96 13.48 -4.42 15.31
N GLU A 97 13.25 -4.22 16.60
CA GLU A 97 12.37 -5.05 17.39
C GLU A 97 11.01 -4.39 17.63
N VAL A 98 9.97 -5.22 17.68
CA VAL A 98 8.62 -4.81 18.04
C VAL A 98 8.21 -5.56 19.31
N PRO A 99 7.81 -4.86 20.38
CA PRO A 99 7.39 -5.49 21.63
C PRO A 99 6.22 -6.45 21.44
N ALA A 100 6.31 -7.64 22.05
CA ALA A 100 5.32 -8.71 21.88
C ALA A 100 3.91 -8.31 22.37
N ASP A 101 3.81 -7.49 23.39
CA ASP A 101 2.55 -6.95 23.91
C ASP A 101 1.86 -6.04 22.89
N LYS A 102 2.60 -5.22 22.17
CA LYS A 102 2.07 -4.37 21.08
C LYS A 102 1.57 -5.22 19.92
N ILE A 103 2.32 -6.27 19.52
CA ILE A 103 1.87 -7.18 18.47
C ILE A 103 0.58 -7.88 18.90
N ALA A 104 0.53 -8.42 20.13
CA ALA A 104 -0.65 -9.10 20.66
C ALA A 104 -1.86 -8.17 20.78
N ALA A 105 -1.67 -6.91 21.11
CA ALA A 105 -2.72 -5.90 21.13
C ALA A 105 -3.28 -5.63 19.73
N ALA A 106 -2.41 -5.44 18.74
CA ALA A 106 -2.79 -5.16 17.37
C ALA A 106 -3.55 -6.33 16.72
N VAL A 107 -3.09 -7.57 16.91
CA VAL A 107 -3.76 -8.78 16.40
C VAL A 107 -5.18 -8.95 16.96
N ARG A 108 -5.44 -8.52 18.21
CA ARG A 108 -6.81 -8.58 18.79
C ARG A 108 -7.80 -7.63 18.12
N THR A 109 -7.33 -6.56 17.52
CA THR A 109 -8.18 -5.55 16.87
C THR A 109 -8.36 -5.77 15.37
N GLU A 110 -7.62 -6.72 14.78
CA GLU A 110 -7.61 -6.95 13.34
C GLU A 110 -7.88 -8.42 13.02
N ALA A 111 -9.09 -8.69 12.53
CA ALA A 111 -9.51 -10.07 12.21
C ALA A 111 -8.72 -10.65 11.04
N GLY A 112 -8.37 -11.93 11.11
CA GLY A 112 -7.72 -12.67 10.02
C GLY A 112 -6.21 -12.44 9.89
N VAL A 113 -5.59 -11.64 10.76
CA VAL A 113 -4.14 -11.38 10.77
C VAL A 113 -3.43 -12.31 11.76
N THR A 114 -2.36 -12.94 11.33
CA THR A 114 -1.52 -13.75 12.21
C THR A 114 -0.51 -12.89 12.99
N VAL A 115 -0.03 -13.42 14.12
CA VAL A 115 1.04 -12.77 14.91
C VAL A 115 2.30 -12.51 14.08
N ILE A 116 2.64 -13.44 13.17
CA ILE A 116 3.82 -13.32 12.31
C ILE A 116 3.63 -12.17 11.31
N GLU A 117 2.49 -12.13 10.62
CA GLU A 117 2.17 -11.07 9.65
C GLU A 117 2.16 -9.70 10.31
N LYS A 118 1.53 -9.57 11.49
CA LYS A 118 1.46 -8.28 12.19
C LYS A 118 2.84 -7.84 12.70
N ARG A 119 3.64 -8.76 13.19
CA ARG A 119 5.02 -8.46 13.59
C ARG A 119 5.83 -7.93 12.40
N ASP A 120 5.69 -8.57 11.23
CA ASP A 120 6.43 -8.20 10.02
C ASP A 120 6.00 -6.84 9.49
N GLU A 121 4.70 -6.55 9.50
CA GLU A 121 4.14 -5.24 9.17
C GLU A 121 4.71 -4.16 10.09
N MET A 122 4.60 -4.33 11.41
CA MET A 122 5.10 -3.37 12.39
C MET A 122 6.62 -3.18 12.34
N ARG A 123 7.38 -4.23 11.97
CA ARG A 123 8.83 -4.11 11.72
C ARG A 123 9.12 -3.25 10.51
N ARG A 124 8.40 -3.43 9.40
CA ARG A 124 8.55 -2.61 8.20
C ARG A 124 8.20 -1.15 8.48
N GLU A 125 7.08 -0.90 9.16
CA GLU A 125 6.67 0.44 9.58
C GLU A 125 7.75 1.11 10.45
N ARG A 126 8.28 0.39 11.44
CA ARG A 126 9.34 0.91 12.30
C ARG A 126 10.62 1.19 11.53
N LEU A 127 11.03 0.30 10.62
CA LEU A 127 12.19 0.54 9.76
C LEU A 127 11.99 1.80 8.91
N ILE A 128 10.82 1.98 8.30
CA ILE A 128 10.51 3.16 7.50
C ILE A 128 10.56 4.43 8.36
N ALA A 129 10.03 4.39 9.57
CA ALA A 129 10.10 5.52 10.50
C ALA A 129 11.55 5.86 10.90
N ASP A 130 12.37 4.83 11.18
CA ASP A 130 13.78 5.00 11.52
C ASP A 130 14.58 5.55 10.33
N LEU A 131 14.32 5.07 9.10
CA LEU A 131 14.91 5.61 7.88
C LEU A 131 14.49 7.06 7.64
N SER A 132 13.20 7.38 7.80
CA SER A 132 12.70 8.75 7.68
C SER A 132 13.40 9.72 8.64
N GLY A 133 13.69 9.27 9.86
CA GLY A 133 14.44 10.06 10.84
C GLY A 133 15.92 10.27 10.50
N GLN A 134 16.48 9.44 9.62
CA GLN A 134 17.89 9.52 9.19
C GLN A 134 18.07 10.32 7.89
N ILE A 135 17.01 10.50 7.11
CA ILE A 135 17.04 11.26 5.86
C ILE A 135 16.99 12.75 6.20
N PRO A 136 18.03 13.54 5.84
CA PRO A 136 18.02 14.98 6.08
C PRO A 136 16.95 15.66 5.23
N ASP A 137 16.44 16.77 5.73
CA ASP A 137 15.54 17.59 4.92
C ASP A 137 16.25 18.09 3.66
N PRO A 138 15.55 18.07 2.52
CA PRO A 138 16.06 18.68 1.31
C PRO A 138 16.39 20.16 1.56
N SER A 139 17.54 20.60 1.05
CA SER A 139 17.91 22.02 1.18
C SER A 139 16.96 22.92 0.38
N PRO A 140 16.82 24.20 0.76
CA PRO A 140 16.01 25.16 0.00
C PRO A 140 16.38 25.24 -1.49
N ALA A 141 17.65 25.03 -1.84
CA ALA A 141 18.11 25.00 -3.21
C ALA A 141 17.53 23.81 -3.99
N VAL A 142 17.48 22.64 -3.39
CA VAL A 142 16.87 21.43 -3.99
C VAL A 142 15.36 21.61 -4.17
N VAL A 143 14.68 22.23 -3.20
CA VAL A 143 13.25 22.55 -3.29
C VAL A 143 12.98 23.54 -4.44
N GLN A 144 13.81 24.58 -4.56
CA GLN A 144 13.72 25.55 -5.66
C GLN A 144 13.94 24.86 -7.01
N GLU A 145 14.99 24.05 -7.13
CA GLU A 145 15.31 23.32 -8.36
C GLU A 145 14.16 22.39 -8.78
N TYR A 146 13.60 21.65 -7.83
CA TYR A 146 12.44 20.80 -8.09
C TYR A 146 11.24 21.60 -8.59
N TYR A 147 10.94 22.74 -7.94
CA TYR A 147 9.86 23.62 -8.36
C TYR A 147 10.07 24.14 -9.79
N ASP A 148 11.29 24.57 -10.13
CA ASP A 148 11.59 25.11 -11.45
C ASP A 148 11.49 24.06 -12.56
N GLN A 149 11.88 22.82 -12.27
CA GLN A 149 11.81 21.71 -13.21
C GLN A 149 10.38 21.15 -13.39
N HIS A 150 9.52 21.31 -12.36
CA HIS A 150 8.18 20.71 -12.31
C HIS A 150 7.05 21.73 -12.25
N GLN A 151 7.25 22.94 -12.76
CA GLN A 151 6.25 24.03 -12.70
C GLN A 151 4.86 23.63 -13.19
N ALA A 152 4.78 22.72 -14.17
CA ALA A 152 3.51 22.24 -14.70
C ALA A 152 2.65 21.52 -13.63
N GLU A 153 3.28 20.89 -12.64
CA GLU A 153 2.61 20.17 -11.57
C GLU A 153 2.04 21.10 -10.49
N PHE A 154 2.53 22.32 -10.42
CA PHE A 154 2.09 23.36 -9.47
C PHE A 154 1.10 24.34 -10.09
N ARG A 155 0.56 24.03 -11.27
CA ARG A 155 -0.55 24.78 -11.85
C ARG A 155 -1.87 24.31 -11.21
N SER A 156 -2.60 25.26 -10.63
CA SER A 156 -3.99 25.03 -10.24
C SER A 156 -4.90 25.36 -11.42
N SER A 157 -5.88 24.51 -11.65
CA SER A 157 -6.99 24.84 -12.56
C SER A 157 -7.87 25.91 -11.93
N GLU A 158 -8.66 26.56 -12.77
CA GLU A 158 -9.74 27.41 -12.29
C GLU A 158 -10.75 26.57 -11.50
N GLU A 159 -11.12 27.02 -10.30
CA GLU A 159 -12.11 26.38 -9.44
C GLU A 159 -13.25 27.33 -9.12
N VAL A 160 -14.46 26.79 -9.01
CA VAL A 160 -15.63 27.54 -8.56
C VAL A 160 -16.33 26.79 -7.43
N ARG A 161 -16.72 27.53 -6.38
CA ARG A 161 -17.55 26.94 -5.33
C ARG A 161 -19.01 27.10 -5.70
N VAL A 162 -19.72 25.96 -5.80
CA VAL A 162 -21.02 25.86 -6.45
C VAL A 162 -22.06 25.33 -5.47
N ARG A 163 -23.27 25.89 -5.59
CA ARG A 163 -24.52 25.35 -5.02
C ARG A 163 -25.46 24.92 -6.14
N GLN A 164 -26.33 23.96 -5.82
CA GLN A 164 -27.31 23.39 -6.75
C GLN A 164 -28.69 23.33 -6.13
N ILE A 165 -29.71 23.68 -6.93
CA ILE A 165 -31.09 23.29 -6.70
C ILE A 165 -31.49 22.35 -7.85
N LEU A 166 -32.10 21.21 -7.52
CA LEU A 166 -32.59 20.22 -8.45
C LEU A 166 -34.10 20.02 -8.21
N VAL A 167 -34.91 20.20 -9.25
CA VAL A 167 -36.36 19.95 -9.22
C VAL A 167 -36.82 19.19 -10.47
N ASN A 168 -38.01 18.57 -10.43
CA ASN A 168 -38.55 17.82 -11.58
C ASN A 168 -39.64 18.58 -12.37
N ASP A 169 -39.94 19.80 -11.97
CA ASP A 169 -40.98 20.63 -12.59
C ASP A 169 -40.37 21.92 -13.13
N GLU A 170 -40.63 22.23 -14.40
CA GLU A 170 -40.05 23.38 -15.08
C GLU A 170 -40.66 24.71 -14.56
N THR A 171 -41.96 24.71 -14.26
CA THR A 171 -42.64 25.89 -13.74
C THR A 171 -42.08 26.26 -12.38
N LEU A 172 -41.91 25.26 -11.52
CA LEU A 172 -41.27 25.43 -10.21
C LEU A 172 -39.81 25.94 -10.34
N ALA A 173 -39.03 25.38 -11.29
CA ALA A 173 -37.66 25.84 -11.52
C ALA A 173 -37.62 27.32 -11.91
N ASN A 174 -38.51 27.74 -12.82
CA ASN A 174 -38.60 29.13 -13.24
C ASN A 174 -39.05 30.07 -12.10
N ASP A 175 -39.97 29.62 -11.25
CA ASP A 175 -40.38 30.41 -10.08
C ASP A 175 -39.32 30.53 -9.02
N ILE A 176 -38.49 29.48 -8.83
CA ILE A 176 -37.28 29.54 -7.98
C ILE A 176 -36.30 30.58 -8.52
N VAL A 177 -36.03 30.61 -9.82
CA VAL A 177 -35.13 31.63 -10.43
C VAL A 177 -35.70 33.04 -10.22
N LYS A 178 -37.03 33.26 -10.30
CA LYS A 178 -37.63 34.57 -10.00
C LYS A 178 -37.41 34.96 -8.53
N LYS A 179 -37.64 34.02 -7.58
CA LYS A 179 -37.41 34.25 -6.16
C LYS A 179 -35.94 34.57 -5.87
N LEU A 180 -34.99 33.84 -6.47
CA LEU A 180 -33.55 34.12 -6.35
C LEU A 180 -33.20 35.52 -6.86
N LYS A 181 -33.72 35.92 -8.01
CA LYS A 181 -33.54 37.27 -8.57
C LYS A 181 -34.17 38.37 -7.73
N SER A 182 -35.22 38.07 -6.95
CA SER A 182 -35.80 39.00 -5.97
C SER A 182 -35.10 39.05 -4.62
N GLY A 183 -34.01 38.30 -4.46
CA GLY A 183 -33.14 38.33 -3.26
C GLY A 183 -33.41 37.25 -2.22
N THR A 184 -34.29 36.27 -2.51
CA THR A 184 -34.44 35.12 -1.59
C THR A 184 -33.15 34.31 -1.55
N PRO A 185 -32.62 33.95 -0.37
CA PRO A 185 -31.37 33.20 -0.25
C PRO A 185 -31.44 31.84 -0.96
N PHE A 186 -30.37 31.50 -1.69
CA PHE A 186 -30.31 30.22 -2.43
C PHE A 186 -30.41 29.01 -1.50
N GLY A 187 -29.78 29.08 -0.32
CA GLY A 187 -29.82 28.01 0.64
C GLY A 187 -31.23 27.70 1.17
N ASP A 188 -32.07 28.73 1.38
CA ASP A 188 -33.44 28.56 1.84
C ASP A 188 -34.28 27.86 0.79
N LEU A 189 -34.18 28.31 -0.46
CA LEU A 189 -34.91 27.72 -1.58
C LEU A 189 -34.41 26.31 -1.88
N SER A 190 -33.13 26.06 -1.70
CA SER A 190 -32.58 24.71 -1.80
C SER A 190 -33.16 23.78 -0.74
N ALA A 191 -33.20 24.21 0.52
CA ALA A 191 -33.71 23.41 1.63
C ALA A 191 -35.24 23.13 1.47
N GLU A 192 -35.99 24.07 0.88
CA GLU A 192 -37.44 23.99 0.70
C GLU A 192 -37.85 23.16 -0.52
N TYR A 193 -37.17 23.33 -1.67
CA TYR A 193 -37.65 22.80 -2.96
C TYR A 193 -36.72 21.75 -3.57
N SER A 194 -35.42 21.74 -3.23
CA SER A 194 -34.45 20.87 -3.93
C SER A 194 -34.62 19.41 -3.55
N ARG A 195 -34.50 18.54 -4.55
CA ARG A 195 -34.44 17.08 -4.40
C ARG A 195 -33.03 16.53 -4.38
N ALA A 196 -32.01 17.40 -4.48
CA ALA A 196 -30.62 16.98 -4.40
C ALA A 196 -30.28 16.48 -2.99
N PRO A 197 -29.35 15.52 -2.83
CA PRO A 197 -28.94 15.01 -1.52
C PRO A 197 -28.37 16.07 -0.58
N ASN A 198 -27.86 17.17 -1.15
CA ASN A 198 -27.29 18.30 -0.44
C ASN A 198 -28.29 19.44 -0.15
N ALA A 199 -29.59 19.25 -0.47
CA ALA A 199 -30.63 20.26 -0.33
C ALA A 199 -30.64 20.93 1.07
N LYS A 200 -30.66 20.13 2.15
CA LYS A 200 -30.68 20.61 3.55
C LYS A 200 -29.41 21.34 3.99
N ARG A 201 -28.32 21.20 3.22
CA ARG A 201 -27.07 21.94 3.41
C ARG A 201 -26.98 23.15 2.49
N GLY A 202 -28.14 23.69 2.07
CA GLY A 202 -28.20 24.86 1.20
C GLY A 202 -27.78 24.58 -0.25
N GLY A 203 -27.81 23.32 -0.68
CA GLY A 203 -27.43 22.89 -2.04
C GLY A 203 -25.93 22.87 -2.30
N GLU A 204 -25.09 22.94 -1.28
CA GLU A 204 -23.63 23.07 -1.43
C GLU A 204 -23.02 21.82 -2.06
N ILE A 205 -22.30 21.98 -3.20
CA ILE A 205 -21.48 20.96 -3.85
C ILE A 205 -20.03 21.07 -3.38
N GLY A 206 -19.53 22.29 -3.17
CA GLY A 206 -18.14 22.61 -2.89
C GLY A 206 -17.41 23.19 -4.09
N PHE A 207 -16.06 23.17 -4.03
CA PHE A 207 -15.23 23.57 -5.17
C PHE A 207 -15.24 22.49 -6.23
N VAL A 208 -15.39 22.91 -7.48
CA VAL A 208 -15.31 22.08 -8.68
C VAL A 208 -14.34 22.71 -9.68
N SER A 209 -13.55 21.86 -10.34
CA SER A 209 -12.66 22.22 -11.44
C SER A 209 -13.31 21.90 -12.78
N ARG A 210 -12.71 22.39 -13.88
CA ARG A 210 -13.11 21.96 -15.21
C ARG A 210 -12.85 20.46 -15.37
N GLY A 211 -13.84 19.73 -15.86
CA GLY A 211 -13.85 18.28 -16.02
C GLY A 211 -14.55 17.52 -14.89
N ASP A 212 -14.88 18.16 -13.76
CA ASP A 212 -15.58 17.51 -12.63
C ASP A 212 -17.08 17.37 -12.86
N LEU A 213 -17.64 18.17 -13.75
CA LEU A 213 -19.08 18.21 -14.03
C LEU A 213 -19.38 17.84 -15.49
N PRO A 214 -20.61 17.34 -15.78
CA PRO A 214 -21.05 17.20 -17.15
C PRO A 214 -20.90 18.50 -17.93
N LYS A 215 -20.40 18.41 -19.17
CA LYS A 215 -20.00 19.56 -19.99
C LYS A 215 -21.06 20.65 -20.08
N MET A 216 -22.35 20.28 -20.19
CA MET A 216 -23.44 21.22 -20.24
C MET A 216 -23.59 22.09 -18.98
N PHE A 217 -23.29 21.56 -17.80
CA PHE A 217 -23.30 22.32 -16.54
C PHE A 217 -22.02 23.14 -16.39
N GLU A 218 -20.88 22.53 -16.73
CA GLU A 218 -19.58 23.17 -16.65
C GLU A 218 -19.52 24.48 -17.46
N GLU A 219 -19.96 24.43 -18.72
CA GLU A 219 -19.92 25.61 -19.61
C GLU A 219 -20.72 26.77 -19.02
N GLU A 220 -21.87 26.51 -18.39
CA GLU A 220 -22.69 27.56 -17.79
C GLU A 220 -22.12 28.05 -16.47
N ILE A 221 -21.73 27.12 -15.58
CA ILE A 221 -21.22 27.45 -14.26
C ILE A 221 -19.94 28.29 -14.35
N PHE A 222 -19.02 27.92 -15.26
CA PHE A 222 -17.76 28.65 -15.43
C PHE A 222 -17.90 30.01 -16.15
N ARG A 223 -19.06 30.34 -16.69
CA ARG A 223 -19.39 31.70 -17.19
C ARG A 223 -19.85 32.63 -16.09
N LEU A 224 -20.38 32.09 -14.98
CA LEU A 224 -20.93 32.87 -13.90
C LEU A 224 -19.83 33.54 -13.07
N GLN A 225 -20.05 34.76 -12.62
CA GLN A 225 -19.23 35.41 -11.61
C GLN A 225 -19.63 34.99 -10.20
N ALA A 226 -18.78 35.21 -9.19
CA ALA A 226 -19.14 35.00 -7.81
C ALA A 226 -20.41 35.77 -7.44
N GLY A 227 -21.34 35.09 -6.76
CA GLY A 227 -22.67 35.61 -6.41
C GLY A 227 -23.72 35.43 -7.51
N GLN A 228 -23.36 35.06 -8.72
CA GLN A 228 -24.33 34.89 -9.81
C GLN A 228 -25.00 33.52 -9.81
N ILE A 229 -26.22 33.49 -10.33
CA ILE A 229 -27.04 32.29 -10.53
C ILE A 229 -27.16 31.96 -12.03
N SER A 230 -27.27 30.69 -12.35
CA SER A 230 -27.57 30.22 -13.70
C SER A 230 -29.04 30.49 -14.07
N GLY A 231 -29.35 30.34 -15.35
CA GLY A 231 -30.74 30.03 -15.78
C GLY A 231 -31.14 28.62 -15.35
N VAL A 232 -32.33 28.22 -15.77
CA VAL A 232 -32.81 26.84 -15.62
C VAL A 232 -32.09 25.96 -16.65
N LEU A 233 -31.32 24.97 -16.20
CA LEU A 233 -30.66 23.98 -17.06
C LEU A 233 -31.45 22.66 -17.03
N ARG A 234 -31.89 22.23 -18.20
CA ARG A 234 -32.76 21.05 -18.36
C ARG A 234 -31.88 19.81 -18.65
N THR A 235 -32.20 18.72 -17.99
CA THR A 235 -31.79 17.36 -18.36
C THR A 235 -33.02 16.55 -18.81
N ASP A 236 -32.85 15.29 -19.16
CA ASP A 236 -33.97 14.43 -19.57
C ASP A 236 -35.03 14.25 -18.49
N THR A 237 -34.67 14.33 -17.22
CA THR A 237 -35.51 14.00 -16.07
C THR A 237 -35.68 15.11 -15.04
N SER A 238 -34.92 16.21 -15.16
CA SER A 238 -34.88 17.22 -14.11
C SER A 238 -34.40 18.59 -14.60
N PHE A 239 -34.59 19.59 -13.74
CA PHE A 239 -34.20 20.98 -13.93
C PHE A 239 -33.23 21.39 -12.83
N HIS A 240 -32.14 22.02 -13.24
CA HIS A 240 -31.05 22.40 -12.36
C HIS A 240 -30.83 23.91 -12.37
N ILE A 241 -30.57 24.48 -11.22
CA ILE A 241 -30.21 25.88 -11.05
C ILE A 241 -28.94 25.87 -10.21
N PHE A 242 -27.93 26.61 -10.64
CA PHE A 242 -26.65 26.73 -9.93
C PHE A 242 -26.41 28.15 -9.45
N GLN A 243 -25.64 28.26 -8.37
CA GLN A 243 -25.06 29.51 -7.89
C GLN A 243 -23.56 29.31 -7.72
N VAL A 244 -22.78 30.26 -8.18
CA VAL A 244 -21.35 30.33 -7.89
C VAL A 244 -21.15 31.24 -6.67
N ASP A 245 -20.65 30.67 -5.57
CA ASP A 245 -20.37 31.44 -4.35
C ASP A 245 -19.00 32.13 -4.41
N GLU A 246 -17.99 31.44 -4.98
CA GLU A 246 -16.60 31.87 -4.99
C GLU A 246 -15.92 31.37 -6.28
N ARG A 247 -14.93 32.12 -6.77
CA ARG A 247 -14.06 31.71 -7.88
C ARG A 247 -12.61 31.79 -7.43
N ARG A 248 -11.86 30.78 -7.79
CA ARG A 248 -10.40 30.76 -7.69
C ARG A 248 -9.86 30.70 -9.11
N ALA A 249 -9.12 31.73 -9.50
CA ALA A 249 -8.51 31.76 -10.82
C ALA A 249 -7.50 30.60 -10.97
N ALA A 250 -7.40 30.09 -12.20
CA ALA A 250 -6.26 29.26 -12.54
C ALA A 250 -4.97 30.04 -12.25
N GLY A 251 -4.02 29.38 -11.65
CA GLY A 251 -2.78 30.01 -11.25
C GLY A 251 -1.63 29.02 -11.14
N MET A 252 -0.50 29.53 -10.72
CA MET A 252 0.63 28.72 -10.32
C MET A 252 0.79 28.91 -8.81
N LEU A 253 0.87 27.83 -8.07
CA LEU A 253 1.28 27.89 -6.68
C LEU A 253 2.68 28.50 -6.65
N ASP A 254 2.87 29.53 -5.87
CA ASP A 254 4.21 30.08 -5.63
C ASP A 254 5.08 29.06 -4.89
N LEU A 255 6.39 29.26 -4.91
CA LEU A 255 7.34 28.39 -4.23
C LEU A 255 7.02 28.19 -2.75
N GLN A 256 6.57 29.24 -2.07
CA GLN A 256 6.26 29.16 -0.63
C GLN A 256 5.10 28.20 -0.37
N SER A 257 4.08 28.24 -1.19
CA SER A 257 2.90 27.35 -1.12
C SER A 257 3.21 25.94 -1.61
N ALA A 258 4.09 25.79 -2.61
CA ALA A 258 4.49 24.49 -3.16
C ALA A 258 5.53 23.76 -2.27
N ALA A 259 6.36 24.48 -1.53
CA ALA A 259 7.47 23.92 -0.77
C ALA A 259 7.07 22.77 0.19
N PRO A 260 5.99 22.82 0.97
CA PRO A 260 5.59 21.70 1.82
C PRO A 260 5.27 20.43 1.02
N ILE A 261 4.65 20.57 -0.15
CA ILE A 261 4.31 19.46 -1.07
C ILE A 261 5.59 18.84 -1.62
N ILE A 262 6.52 19.69 -2.07
CA ILE A 262 7.81 19.27 -2.61
C ILE A 262 8.64 18.54 -1.54
N LEU A 263 8.73 19.09 -0.35
CA LEU A 263 9.44 18.47 0.77
C LEU A 263 8.90 17.07 1.10
N THR A 264 7.58 16.92 1.15
CA THR A 264 6.95 15.60 1.38
C THR A 264 7.34 14.63 0.27
N ARG A 265 7.22 15.03 -0.99
CA ARG A 265 7.53 14.20 -2.16
C ARG A 265 9.01 13.77 -2.19
N LEU A 266 9.92 14.71 -2.01
CA LEU A 266 11.36 14.42 -2.00
C LEU A 266 11.76 13.47 -0.86
N ARG A 267 11.14 13.61 0.33
CA ARG A 267 11.34 12.66 1.43
C ARG A 267 10.84 11.27 1.10
N GLU A 268 9.64 11.17 0.52
CA GLU A 268 9.08 9.88 0.10
C GLU A 268 9.94 9.20 -0.96
N GLU A 269 10.48 9.96 -1.91
CA GLU A 269 11.43 9.47 -2.93
C GLU A 269 12.71 8.94 -2.27
N ALA A 270 13.32 9.70 -1.38
CA ALA A 270 14.54 9.29 -0.68
C ALA A 270 14.32 8.02 0.18
N ILE A 271 13.17 7.90 0.85
CA ILE A 271 12.80 6.67 1.58
C ILE A 271 12.65 5.50 0.61
N ARG A 272 11.99 5.71 -0.53
CA ARG A 272 11.78 4.69 -1.55
C ARG A 272 13.10 4.20 -2.15
N GLU A 273 14.00 5.11 -2.48
CA GLU A 273 15.35 4.77 -2.95
C GLU A 273 16.11 3.95 -1.91
N ARG A 274 16.09 4.38 -0.66
CA ARG A 274 16.75 3.65 0.42
C ARG A 274 16.18 2.25 0.63
N LEU A 275 14.86 2.10 0.54
CA LEU A 275 14.21 0.78 0.59
C LEU A 275 14.59 -0.10 -0.62
N ASN A 276 14.71 0.48 -1.81
CA ASN A 276 15.15 -0.24 -3.00
C ASN A 276 16.61 -0.71 -2.88
N GLU A 277 17.50 0.11 -2.33
CA GLU A 277 18.88 -0.30 -2.01
C GLU A 277 18.90 -1.48 -1.02
N ILE A 278 18.10 -1.38 0.06
CA ILE A 278 17.96 -2.45 1.07
C ILE A 278 17.48 -3.73 0.40
N LYS A 279 16.42 -3.68 -0.41
CA LYS A 279 15.89 -4.83 -1.16
C LYS A 279 16.95 -5.45 -2.08
N ALA A 280 17.61 -4.61 -2.87
CA ALA A 280 18.64 -5.06 -3.82
C ALA A 280 19.85 -5.71 -3.13
N ARG A 281 20.27 -5.17 -1.99
CA ARG A 281 21.33 -5.74 -1.15
C ARG A 281 20.88 -7.06 -0.52
N SER A 282 19.70 -7.07 0.09
CA SER A 282 19.15 -8.24 0.77
C SER A 282 18.93 -9.42 -0.17
N ARG A 283 18.49 -9.19 -1.42
CA ARG A 283 18.38 -10.23 -2.44
C ARG A 283 19.70 -10.94 -2.76
N ARG A 284 20.84 -10.26 -2.58
CA ARG A 284 22.19 -10.83 -2.80
C ARG A 284 22.76 -11.52 -1.56
N GLU A 285 22.44 -11.01 -0.37
CA GLU A 285 23.03 -11.45 0.89
C GLU A 285 22.20 -12.52 1.62
N MET A 286 20.87 -12.51 1.43
CA MET A 286 19.98 -13.50 2.04
C MET A 286 19.92 -14.80 1.22
N ASN A 287 19.72 -15.90 1.93
CA ASN A 287 19.42 -17.18 1.29
C ASN A 287 17.95 -17.18 0.82
N LEU A 288 17.73 -16.73 -0.41
CA LEU A 288 16.42 -16.53 -1.01
C LEU A 288 16.20 -17.55 -2.14
N ALA A 289 15.06 -18.23 -2.09
CA ALA A 289 14.68 -19.17 -3.15
C ALA A 289 13.15 -19.26 -3.30
N ILE A 290 12.66 -19.13 -4.51
CA ILE A 290 11.28 -19.45 -4.89
C ILE A 290 11.24 -20.91 -5.36
N LEU A 291 10.43 -21.76 -4.72
CA LEU A 291 10.27 -23.16 -5.05
C LEU A 291 9.20 -23.28 -6.15
N THR A 292 9.64 -23.08 -7.40
CA THR A 292 8.74 -22.87 -8.55
C THR A 292 7.83 -24.05 -8.85
N ARG A 293 8.26 -25.30 -8.55
CA ARG A 293 7.45 -26.52 -8.73
C ARG A 293 6.30 -26.66 -7.75
N ARG A 294 6.33 -25.89 -6.65
CA ARG A 294 5.31 -25.91 -5.59
C ARG A 294 4.27 -24.83 -5.73
N LEU A 295 4.49 -23.90 -6.67
CA LEU A 295 3.51 -22.88 -7.01
C LEU A 295 2.41 -23.48 -7.90
N PRO A 296 1.13 -23.16 -7.67
CA PRO A 296 0.02 -23.62 -8.50
C PRO A 296 -0.10 -22.84 -9.81
N PHE A 297 0.91 -22.05 -10.17
CA PHE A 297 1.00 -21.27 -11.42
C PHE A 297 2.44 -21.26 -11.93
N ARG A 298 2.61 -20.96 -13.23
CA ARG A 298 3.93 -20.79 -13.82
C ARG A 298 4.54 -19.48 -13.36
N TYR A 299 5.57 -19.55 -12.53
CA TYR A 299 6.25 -18.37 -12.02
C TYR A 299 7.17 -17.74 -13.07
N SER A 300 6.93 -16.44 -13.35
CA SER A 300 7.69 -15.59 -14.28
C SER A 300 8.36 -14.39 -13.60
N GLY A 301 8.34 -14.33 -12.27
CA GLY A 301 8.89 -13.22 -11.50
C GLY A 301 10.42 -13.14 -11.51
N GLY A 302 10.92 -12.07 -10.88
CA GLY A 302 12.34 -11.69 -10.90
C GLY A 302 13.18 -12.20 -9.74
N LEU A 303 12.58 -12.88 -8.74
CA LEU A 303 13.33 -13.40 -7.59
C LEU A 303 14.06 -14.71 -7.91
N PRO A 304 15.14 -15.05 -7.17
CA PRO A 304 15.89 -16.29 -7.36
C PRO A 304 15.00 -17.52 -7.26
N LYS A 305 15.18 -18.43 -8.23
CA LYS A 305 14.41 -19.68 -8.35
C LYS A 305 15.26 -20.84 -7.85
N ALA A 306 14.64 -21.77 -7.12
CA ALA A 306 15.22 -23.07 -6.85
C ALA A 306 14.33 -24.16 -7.45
N GLU A 307 14.96 -25.14 -8.08
CA GLU A 307 14.31 -26.41 -8.33
C GLU A 307 14.39 -27.21 -7.03
N ASP A 308 13.26 -27.84 -6.62
CA ASP A 308 13.22 -28.62 -5.39
C ASP A 308 14.32 -29.67 -5.36
N GLU A 309 15.22 -29.62 -4.37
CA GLU A 309 16.11 -30.71 -3.98
C GLU A 309 15.35 -31.77 -3.16
#